data_bddca822e036c3e6a0b6ab01ab6192fc
#
_entry.id   bddca822e036c3e6a0b6ab01ab6192fc
#
_cell.length_a   1.000
_cell.length_b   1.000
_cell.length_c   1.000
_cell.angle_alpha   90.00
_cell.angle_beta   90.00
_cell.angle_gamma   90.00
#
_symmetry.space_group_name_H-M   'P 1'
#
loop_
_entity.id
_entity.type
_entity.pdbx_description
1 polymer ?
#
loop_
_entity_poly.entity_id
_entity_poly.type
_entity_poly.pdbx_seq_one_letter_code
_entity_poly.pdbx_strand_id
1 'polypeptide(L)'
;MPLHQYAYFALFSTHTSADDMTSQLGITPDEVTVRGSRITKPAVIPVDHSWMVVCREPGLRVDEQITRILDRLQPHTDRISDLSRRLASTGGGAVLNVVRYFNDTDQAELGAADAPNLFGWHLDRKVLGFLSATGAELGVDEYDMAEDEDAR
;
A
#
# COMPACT_ATOMS: atom_id res chain seq x y z
N MET A 1 3.12 -21.24 9.61
CA MET A 1 1.96 -20.64 8.94
C MET A 1 2.46 -19.76 7.79
N PRO A 2 2.13 -20.06 6.55
CA PRO A 2 2.52 -19.24 5.41
C PRO A 2 1.89 -17.84 5.49
N LEU A 3 2.71 -16.82 5.33
CA LEU A 3 2.29 -15.43 5.39
C LEU A 3 2.89 -14.68 4.21
N HIS A 4 2.02 -14.11 3.39
CA HIS A 4 2.37 -13.18 2.32
C HIS A 4 1.88 -11.79 2.69
N GLN A 5 2.75 -10.81 2.56
CA GLN A 5 2.40 -9.44 2.93
C GLN A 5 3.13 -8.41 2.09
N TYR A 6 2.50 -7.27 1.92
CA TYR A 6 3.09 -6.10 1.30
C TYR A 6 2.48 -4.82 1.89
N ALA A 7 3.14 -3.72 1.66
CA ALA A 7 2.64 -2.40 2.04
C ALA A 7 2.71 -1.46 0.85
N TYR A 8 1.84 -0.46 0.84
CA TYR A 8 1.90 0.60 -0.16
C TYR A 8 1.41 1.92 0.42
N PHE A 9 1.91 3.01 -0.14
CA PHE A 9 1.37 4.35 0.06
C PHE A 9 0.64 4.76 -1.21
N ALA A 10 -0.60 5.19 -1.08
CA ALA A 10 -1.42 5.59 -2.21
C ALA A 10 -1.99 6.99 -2.04
N LEU A 11 -2.03 7.72 -3.16
CA LEU A 11 -2.86 8.89 -3.35
C LEU A 11 -3.99 8.51 -4.28
N PHE A 12 -5.22 8.91 -3.97
CA PHE A 12 -6.39 8.53 -4.75
C PHE A 12 -7.34 9.71 -4.96
N SER A 13 -8.01 9.72 -6.09
CA SER A 13 -8.95 10.76 -6.48
C SER A 13 -9.88 10.29 -7.59
N THR A 14 -11.11 10.77 -7.59
CA THR A 14 -12.03 10.58 -8.72
C THR A 14 -11.79 11.60 -9.84
N HIS A 15 -11.09 12.69 -9.56
CA HIS A 15 -10.93 13.83 -10.47
C HIS A 15 -9.50 14.01 -11.01
N THR A 16 -8.48 13.72 -10.21
CA THR A 16 -7.09 13.94 -10.55
C THR A 16 -6.46 12.62 -11.00
N SER A 17 -5.88 12.59 -12.20
CA SER A 17 -5.21 11.41 -12.72
C SER A 17 -3.88 11.12 -12.03
N ALA A 18 -3.41 9.87 -12.12
CA ALA A 18 -2.10 9.48 -11.61
C ALA A 18 -0.96 10.23 -12.32
N ASP A 19 -1.10 10.52 -13.61
CA ASP A 19 -0.13 11.30 -14.38
C ASP A 19 -0.01 12.72 -13.84
N ASP A 20 -1.12 13.36 -13.51
CA ASP A 20 -1.12 14.69 -12.89
C ASP A 20 -0.47 14.67 -11.50
N MET A 21 -0.72 13.62 -10.71
CA MET A 21 -0.07 13.44 -9.42
C MET A 21 1.45 13.30 -9.58
N THR A 22 1.90 12.49 -10.54
CA THR A 22 3.33 12.34 -10.85
C THR A 22 3.98 13.67 -11.22
N SER A 23 3.31 14.47 -12.06
CA SER A 23 3.80 15.79 -12.48
C SER A 23 3.97 16.74 -11.30
N GLN A 24 3.04 16.71 -10.35
CA GLN A 24 3.08 17.57 -9.16
C GLN A 24 4.12 17.12 -8.13
N LEU A 25 4.34 15.81 -8.00
CA LEU A 25 5.26 15.25 -7.00
C LEU A 25 6.69 15.15 -7.50
N GLY A 26 6.90 14.90 -8.79
CA GLY A 26 8.22 14.60 -9.34
C GLY A 26 8.76 13.23 -8.94
N ILE A 27 7.88 12.33 -8.51
CA ILE A 27 8.22 10.95 -8.11
C ILE A 27 7.50 9.99 -9.06
N THR A 28 8.24 9.01 -9.59
CA THR A 28 7.64 7.95 -10.41
C THR A 28 6.96 6.91 -9.50
N PRO A 29 5.67 6.62 -9.69
CA PRO A 29 4.98 5.59 -8.93
C PRO A 29 5.40 4.18 -9.38
N ASP A 30 5.18 3.20 -8.52
CA ASP A 30 5.36 1.78 -8.87
C ASP A 30 4.14 1.23 -9.58
N GLU A 31 2.95 1.64 -9.15
CA GLU A 31 1.68 1.21 -9.72
C GLU A 31 0.72 2.39 -9.84
N VAL A 32 -0.15 2.33 -10.84
CA VAL A 32 -1.23 3.30 -11.02
C VAL A 32 -2.53 2.58 -11.37
N THR A 33 -3.67 3.19 -11.00
CA THR A 33 -4.96 2.79 -11.56
C THR A 33 -5.61 3.99 -12.23
N VAL A 34 -6.42 3.70 -13.25
CA VAL A 34 -7.18 4.71 -13.99
C VAL A 34 -8.65 4.44 -13.79
N ARG A 35 -9.38 5.45 -13.30
CA ARG A 35 -10.82 5.35 -13.10
C ARG A 35 -11.52 4.94 -14.38
N GLY A 36 -12.41 3.94 -14.29
CA GLY A 36 -13.18 3.44 -15.40
C GLY A 36 -12.44 2.52 -16.38
N SER A 37 -11.14 2.25 -16.15
CA SER A 37 -10.40 1.28 -16.94
C SER A 37 -10.84 -0.15 -16.61
N ARG A 38 -10.55 -1.09 -17.53
CA ARG A 38 -10.81 -2.50 -17.28
C ARG A 38 -9.56 -3.18 -16.76
N ILE A 39 -9.64 -3.72 -15.53
CA ILE A 39 -8.61 -4.58 -14.96
C ILE A 39 -9.10 -6.02 -15.10
N THR A 40 -8.28 -6.88 -15.70
CA THR A 40 -8.68 -8.27 -15.99
C THR A 40 -8.41 -9.23 -14.84
N LYS A 41 -7.53 -8.88 -13.90
CA LYS A 41 -7.21 -9.70 -12.71
C LYS A 41 -6.94 -8.81 -11.49
N PRO A 42 -7.89 -8.71 -10.55
CA PRO A 42 -9.29 -9.16 -10.62
C PRO A 42 -10.10 -8.37 -11.64
N ALA A 43 -11.21 -8.94 -12.11
CA ALA A 43 -12.11 -8.29 -13.05
C ALA A 43 -12.92 -7.20 -12.35
N VAL A 44 -12.30 -6.03 -12.19
CA VAL A 44 -12.90 -4.85 -11.54
C VAL A 44 -12.75 -3.62 -12.41
N ILE A 45 -13.65 -2.67 -12.22
CA ILE A 45 -13.55 -1.32 -12.79
C ILE A 45 -13.22 -0.38 -11.64
N PRO A 46 -12.01 0.23 -11.62
CA PRO A 46 -11.66 1.15 -10.54
C PRO A 46 -12.60 2.35 -10.49
N VAL A 47 -13.00 2.71 -9.28
CA VAL A 47 -13.83 3.90 -9.03
C VAL A 47 -12.99 5.16 -8.84
N ASP A 48 -11.71 5.00 -8.60
CA ASP A 48 -10.75 6.08 -8.42
C ASP A 48 -9.54 5.95 -9.34
N HIS A 49 -8.89 7.09 -9.62
CA HIS A 49 -7.49 7.10 -10.03
C HIS A 49 -6.63 6.90 -8.79
N SER A 50 -5.58 6.12 -8.88
CA SER A 50 -4.62 5.97 -7.78
C SER A 50 -3.18 5.98 -8.27
N TRP A 51 -2.33 6.51 -7.41
CA TRP A 51 -0.89 6.60 -7.58
C TRP A 51 -0.25 5.91 -6.36
N MET A 52 0.60 4.90 -6.59
CA MET A 52 1.08 4.04 -5.50
C MET A 52 2.58 3.84 -5.55
N VAL A 53 3.19 3.90 -4.36
CA VAL A 53 4.55 3.38 -4.09
C VAL A 53 4.40 2.13 -3.23
N VAL A 54 4.94 1.02 -3.69
CA VAL A 54 4.67 -0.31 -3.15
C VAL A 54 5.98 -0.99 -2.75
N CYS A 55 5.97 -1.73 -1.64
CA CYS A 55 7.03 -2.66 -1.29
C CYS A 55 6.44 -4.07 -1.18
N ARG A 56 6.83 -4.94 -2.11
CA ARG A 56 6.40 -6.34 -2.16
C ARG A 56 7.53 -7.31 -1.82
N GLU A 57 8.67 -6.82 -1.35
CA GLU A 57 9.83 -7.67 -1.10
C GLU A 57 9.50 -8.73 -0.04
N PRO A 58 9.64 -10.02 -0.38
CA PRO A 58 9.34 -11.10 0.55
C PRO A 58 10.38 -11.18 1.67
N GLY A 59 9.98 -11.74 2.81
CA GLY A 59 10.88 -11.93 3.95
C GLY A 59 11.11 -10.68 4.79
N LEU A 60 10.50 -9.55 4.46
CA LEU A 60 10.53 -8.34 5.26
C LEU A 60 9.32 -8.27 6.19
N ARG A 61 9.54 -7.74 7.39
CA ARG A 61 8.46 -7.34 8.28
C ARG A 61 7.72 -6.14 7.68
N VAL A 62 6.48 -5.95 8.10
CA VAL A 62 5.68 -4.80 7.64
C VAL A 62 6.38 -3.47 7.93
N ASP A 63 6.96 -3.30 9.11
CA ASP A 63 7.68 -2.08 9.47
C ASP A 63 8.94 -1.84 8.61
N GLU A 64 9.62 -2.89 8.16
CA GLU A 64 10.72 -2.78 7.20
C GLU A 64 10.22 -2.39 5.80
N GLN A 65 9.11 -2.95 5.35
CA GLN A 65 8.48 -2.57 4.08
C GLN A 65 8.04 -1.10 4.09
N ILE A 66 7.43 -0.65 5.18
CA ILE A 66 7.03 0.75 5.36
C ILE A 66 8.26 1.67 5.34
N THR A 67 9.35 1.30 5.99
CA THR A 67 10.59 2.08 5.99
C THR A 67 11.10 2.28 4.57
N ARG A 68 11.09 1.27 3.74
CA ARG A 68 11.51 1.38 2.33
C ARG A 68 10.63 2.34 1.53
N ILE A 69 9.33 2.31 1.78
CA ILE A 69 8.39 3.25 1.15
C ILE A 69 8.70 4.69 1.61
N LEU A 70 8.85 4.91 2.90
CA LEU A 70 9.12 6.24 3.45
C LEU A 70 10.47 6.79 3.01
N ASP A 71 11.49 5.97 2.85
CA ASP A 71 12.80 6.43 2.36
C ASP A 71 12.68 7.10 0.98
N ARG A 72 11.75 6.66 0.15
CA ARG A 72 11.46 7.29 -1.14
C ARG A 72 10.59 8.54 -1.03
N LEU A 73 9.66 8.57 -0.10
CA LEU A 73 8.63 9.61 -0.01
C LEU A 73 9.01 10.77 0.90
N GLN A 74 9.78 10.51 1.93
CA GLN A 74 10.05 11.49 2.99
C GLN A 74 10.73 12.77 2.50
N PRO A 75 11.67 12.76 1.53
CA PRO A 75 12.22 13.97 0.96
C PRO A 75 11.20 14.87 0.27
N HIS A 76 10.02 14.33 -0.05
CA HIS A 76 8.96 15.01 -0.77
C HIS A 76 7.72 15.27 0.10
N THR A 77 7.85 15.19 1.41
CA THR A 77 6.73 15.29 2.36
C THR A 77 5.87 16.53 2.13
N ASP A 78 6.47 17.70 1.91
CA ASP A 78 5.73 18.94 1.70
C ASP A 78 4.86 18.89 0.44
N ARG A 79 5.40 18.37 -0.66
CA ARG A 79 4.65 18.23 -1.92
C ARG A 79 3.52 17.21 -1.78
N ILE A 80 3.77 16.12 -1.09
CA ILE A 80 2.74 15.09 -0.82
C ILE A 80 1.65 15.68 0.07
N SER A 81 2.02 16.44 1.10
CA SER A 81 1.06 17.11 1.99
C SER A 81 0.16 18.07 1.21
N ASP A 82 0.74 18.93 0.36
CA ASP A 82 -0.02 19.87 -0.44
C ASP A 82 -0.97 19.17 -1.41
N LEU A 83 -0.50 18.14 -2.08
CA LEU A 83 -1.33 17.36 -3.01
C LEU A 83 -2.44 16.62 -2.26
N SER A 84 -2.12 15.93 -1.19
CA SER A 84 -3.09 15.19 -0.37
C SER A 84 -4.22 16.11 0.11
N ARG A 85 -3.89 17.33 0.54
CA ARG A 85 -4.88 18.33 0.97
C ARG A 85 -5.80 18.74 -0.18
N ARG A 86 -5.26 18.92 -1.38
CA ARG A 86 -6.06 19.26 -2.57
C ARG A 86 -6.96 18.09 -2.96
N LEU A 87 -6.46 16.86 -2.92
CA LEU A 87 -7.27 15.67 -3.21
C LEU A 87 -8.40 15.51 -2.20
N ALA A 88 -8.14 15.75 -0.93
CA ALA A 88 -9.14 15.66 0.13
C ALA A 88 -10.31 16.63 -0.07
N SER A 89 -10.06 17.79 -0.68
CA SER A 89 -11.12 18.78 -0.96
C SER A 89 -12.15 18.29 -1.97
N THR A 90 -11.85 17.27 -2.74
CA THR A 90 -12.74 16.66 -3.75
C THR A 90 -13.05 15.19 -3.45
N GLY A 91 -12.92 14.77 -2.19
CA GLY A 91 -13.27 13.42 -1.75
C GLY A 91 -12.17 12.38 -1.92
N GLY A 92 -10.98 12.77 -2.38
CA GLY A 92 -9.81 11.91 -2.44
C GLY A 92 -8.98 11.93 -1.15
N GLY A 93 -7.77 11.44 -1.21
CA GLY A 93 -6.87 11.45 -0.05
C GLY A 93 -5.63 10.63 -0.23
N ALA A 94 -5.02 10.31 0.91
CA ALA A 94 -3.81 9.52 1.02
C ALA A 94 -3.99 8.40 2.05
N VAL A 95 -3.37 7.26 1.79
CA VAL A 95 -3.40 6.11 2.69
C VAL A 95 -2.07 5.36 2.66
N LEU A 96 -1.59 4.97 3.84
CA LEU A 96 -0.59 3.92 3.98
C LEU A 96 -1.34 2.63 4.29
N ASN A 97 -1.27 1.65 3.40
CA ASN A 97 -2.02 0.42 3.54
C ASN A 97 -1.09 -0.78 3.72
N VAL A 98 -1.46 -1.67 4.62
CA VAL A 98 -0.78 -2.94 4.87
C VAL A 98 -1.74 -4.04 4.45
N VAL A 99 -1.27 -4.96 3.61
CA VAL A 99 -2.06 -6.09 3.14
C VAL A 99 -1.37 -7.38 3.57
N ARG A 100 -2.11 -8.25 4.26
CA ARG A 100 -1.57 -9.50 4.78
C ARG A 100 -2.48 -10.67 4.43
N TYR A 101 -1.89 -11.71 3.86
CA TYR A 101 -2.55 -12.96 3.53
C TYR A 101 -2.00 -14.05 4.43
N PHE A 102 -2.81 -14.52 5.37
CA PHE A 102 -2.47 -15.61 6.28
C PHE A 102 -2.83 -16.95 5.64
N ASN A 103 -2.02 -17.96 5.90
CA ASN A 103 -2.21 -19.32 5.37
C ASN A 103 -2.23 -19.38 3.83
N ASP A 104 -1.42 -18.51 3.20
CA ASP A 104 -1.29 -18.48 1.75
C ASP A 104 -0.33 -19.58 1.30
N THR A 105 -0.87 -20.75 0.95
CA THR A 105 -0.10 -21.93 0.55
C THR A 105 0.61 -21.75 -0.78
N ASP A 106 0.11 -20.86 -1.65
CA ASP A 106 0.75 -20.57 -2.94
C ASP A 106 2.09 -19.87 -2.77
N GLN A 107 2.32 -19.25 -1.62
CA GLN A 107 3.57 -18.58 -1.24
C GLN A 107 4.41 -19.38 -0.25
N ALA A 108 3.99 -20.60 0.11
CA ALA A 108 4.65 -21.41 1.14
C ALA A 108 6.09 -21.79 0.80
N GLU A 109 6.44 -21.92 -0.49
CA GLU A 109 7.80 -22.26 -0.96
C GLU A 109 8.80 -21.12 -0.72
N LEU A 110 8.35 -19.90 -0.48
CA LEU A 110 9.21 -18.76 -0.18
C LEU A 110 9.62 -18.70 1.30
N GLY A 111 9.03 -19.54 2.15
CA GLY A 111 9.28 -19.59 3.57
C GLY A 111 10.05 -20.82 4.00
N ALA A 112 11.37 -20.90 3.75
CA ALA A 112 12.22 -21.94 4.31
C ALA A 112 12.13 -21.97 5.85
N ALA A 113 12.55 -23.09 6.47
CA ALA A 113 12.50 -23.31 7.91
C ALA A 113 13.15 -22.20 8.77
N ASP A 114 13.97 -21.34 8.16
CA ASP A 114 14.65 -20.22 8.79
C ASP A 114 13.96 -18.87 8.51
N ALA A 115 12.69 -18.86 8.08
CA ALA A 115 11.94 -17.64 7.82
C ALA A 115 11.82 -16.80 9.09
N PRO A 116 12.09 -15.48 9.04
CA PRO A 116 11.94 -14.62 10.21
C PRO A 116 10.48 -14.56 10.67
N ASN A 117 10.28 -14.28 11.95
CA ASN A 117 8.94 -14.04 12.49
C ASN A 117 8.37 -12.74 11.90
N LEU A 118 7.35 -12.86 11.05
CA LEU A 118 6.75 -11.73 10.35
C LEU A 118 5.45 -11.23 11.00
N PHE A 119 5.06 -11.78 12.15
CA PHE A 119 3.76 -11.47 12.74
C PHE A 119 3.68 -10.10 13.40
N GLY A 120 4.67 -9.71 14.15
CA GLY A 120 4.65 -8.45 14.86
C GLY A 120 5.17 -7.30 14.00
N TRP A 121 4.58 -6.11 14.15
CA TRP A 121 5.08 -4.89 13.53
C TRP A 121 4.61 -3.67 14.31
N HIS A 122 5.29 -2.55 14.14
CA HIS A 122 4.95 -1.31 14.82
C HIS A 122 5.20 -0.10 13.91
N LEU A 123 4.60 1.03 14.27
CA LEU A 123 4.84 2.30 13.63
C LEU A 123 5.65 3.18 14.57
N ASP A 124 6.83 3.62 14.15
CA ASP A 124 7.65 4.52 14.94
C ASP A 124 7.21 5.99 14.76
N ARG A 125 7.87 6.88 15.48
CA ARG A 125 7.55 8.31 15.44
C ARG A 125 7.74 8.92 14.06
N LYS A 126 8.71 8.43 13.29
CA LYS A 126 9.01 8.90 11.94
C LYS A 126 7.84 8.61 11.01
N VAL A 127 7.30 7.38 11.07
CA VAL A 127 6.13 6.98 10.30
C VAL A 127 4.89 7.77 10.73
N LEU A 128 4.62 7.84 12.04
CA LEU A 128 3.48 8.59 12.55
C LEU A 128 3.55 10.08 12.18
N GLY A 129 4.72 10.68 12.25
CA GLY A 129 4.95 12.05 11.84
C GLY A 129 4.68 12.28 10.35
N PHE A 130 5.12 11.36 9.50
CA PHE A 130 4.85 11.40 8.06
C PHE A 130 3.34 11.29 7.77
N LEU A 131 2.64 10.35 8.40
CA LEU A 131 1.19 10.22 8.24
C LEU A 131 0.45 11.48 8.68
N SER A 132 0.84 12.04 9.82
CA SER A 132 0.25 13.29 10.33
C SER A 132 0.51 14.46 9.38
N ALA A 133 1.74 14.61 8.89
CA ALA A 133 2.12 15.70 7.99
C ALA A 133 1.40 15.63 6.65
N THR A 134 1.19 14.44 6.12
CA THR A 134 0.54 14.22 4.81
C THR A 134 -0.97 14.07 4.91
N GLY A 135 -1.53 13.94 6.11
CA GLY A 135 -2.95 13.65 6.30
C GLY A 135 -3.35 12.25 5.86
N ALA A 136 -2.39 11.33 5.73
CA ALA A 136 -2.67 9.97 5.31
C ALA A 136 -3.31 9.15 6.42
N GLU A 137 -4.24 8.30 6.04
CA GLU A 137 -4.82 7.28 6.91
C GLU A 137 -3.94 6.04 6.93
N LEU A 138 -4.08 5.20 7.95
CA LEU A 138 -3.52 3.86 8.00
C LEU A 138 -4.62 2.84 7.76
N GLY A 139 -4.48 2.03 6.72
CA GLY A 139 -5.35 0.89 6.46
C GLY A 139 -4.62 -0.42 6.73
N VAL A 140 -5.34 -1.41 7.21
CA VAL A 140 -4.83 -2.78 7.38
C VAL A 140 -5.87 -3.75 6.84
N ASP A 141 -5.51 -4.47 5.79
CA ASP A 141 -6.34 -5.50 5.19
C ASP A 141 -5.72 -6.87 5.49
N GLU A 142 -6.45 -7.72 6.16
CA GLU A 142 -5.99 -9.05 6.52
C GLU A 142 -6.95 -10.09 5.97
N TYR A 143 -6.41 -11.12 5.32
CA TYR A 143 -7.17 -12.20 4.71
C TYR A 143 -6.65 -13.54 5.21
N ASP A 144 -7.57 -14.42 5.64
CA ASP A 144 -7.25 -15.81 5.93
C ASP A 144 -7.51 -16.65 4.67
N MET A 145 -6.45 -17.18 4.11
CA MET A 145 -6.50 -17.99 2.89
C MET A 145 -6.61 -19.49 3.18
N ALA A 146 -6.87 -19.87 4.44
CA ALA A 146 -7.09 -21.28 4.79
C ALA A 146 -8.29 -21.83 4.00
N GLU A 147 -8.13 -23.06 3.48
CA GLU A 147 -9.25 -23.78 2.87
C GLU A 147 -10.27 -24.12 3.97
N ASP A 148 -11.54 -23.82 3.73
CA ASP A 148 -12.63 -24.26 4.60
C ASP A 148 -12.71 -25.78 4.57
N GLU A 149 -12.41 -26.44 5.68
CA GLU A 149 -12.53 -27.91 5.81
C GLU A 149 -13.98 -28.38 5.61
N ASP A 150 -14.95 -27.47 5.75
CA ASP A 150 -16.38 -27.74 5.59
C ASP A 150 -16.86 -27.70 4.12
N ALA A 151 -16.00 -27.34 3.17
CA ALA A 151 -16.35 -27.27 1.74
C ALA A 151 -16.15 -28.58 0.97
N ARG A 152 -15.96 -29.70 1.67
CA ARG A 152 -15.80 -31.05 1.07
C ARG A 152 -17.08 -31.87 1.15
#